data_fc5aa37d279b50c8c9069a60260ac8bd
#
_entry.id   fc5aa37d279b50c8c9069a60260ac8bd
#
_cell.length_a   1.000
_cell.length_b   1.000
_cell.length_c   1.000
_cell.angle_alpha   90.00
_cell.angle_beta   90.00
_cell.angle_gamma   90.00
#
_symmetry.space_group_name_H-M   'P 1'
#
loop_
_entity.id
_entity.type
_entity.pdbx_description
1 polymer ?
#
loop_
_entity_poly.entity_id
_entity_poly.type
_entity_poly.pdbx_seq_one_letter_code
_entity_poly.pdbx_strand_id
1 'polypeptide(L)'
;AASEEAQRQSRRAQESEKMKTAFINSMCHEIRTPLNAINGFSELLLTEQKPAARQAFQAGIWKNTTALTDLLENMLELSQLVSSESPLPVAQTDIRLLCAERLELQKQLGDNLAVEYVNEAGTEIEIPTNAFYLTRVVDNLLHNAAKFTAAGRITLRCRNDEPRRTLQISVSDTGIGIPPEKQEWVFERFTKVDPFKPGSGIGLYLCRLIVTRLGGDIRVCPEYSGGCCIRIELPY
;
A
#
# COMPACT_ATOMS: atom_id res chain seq x y z
N ALA A 1 23.35 -0.95 36.19
CA ALA A 1 23.70 -1.03 34.74
C ALA A 1 23.37 -2.40 34.12
N ALA A 2 24.01 -3.53 34.56
CA ALA A 2 23.72 -4.84 33.94
C ALA A 2 22.28 -5.34 34.15
N SER A 3 21.68 -5.08 35.33
CA SER A 3 20.29 -5.45 35.64
C SER A 3 19.27 -4.63 34.83
N GLU A 4 19.53 -3.37 34.59
CA GLU A 4 18.67 -2.50 33.79
C GLU A 4 18.71 -2.85 32.30
N GLU A 5 19.89 -3.27 31.81
CA GLU A 5 20.07 -3.72 30.44
C GLU A 5 19.33 -5.05 30.17
N ALA A 6 19.42 -5.99 31.11
CA ALA A 6 18.67 -7.25 31.06
C ALA A 6 17.14 -7.01 31.12
N GLN A 7 16.67 -6.08 31.95
CA GLN A 7 15.26 -5.69 31.99
C GLN A 7 14.79 -5.02 30.70
N ARG A 8 15.59 -4.15 30.09
CA ARG A 8 15.29 -3.53 28.77
C ARG A 8 15.23 -4.57 27.67
N GLN A 9 16.16 -5.52 27.64
CA GLN A 9 16.16 -6.62 26.67
C GLN A 9 14.93 -7.53 26.84
N SER A 10 14.59 -7.89 28.08
CA SER A 10 13.41 -8.70 28.38
C SER A 10 12.11 -8.00 27.96
N ARG A 11 12.00 -6.69 28.23
CA ARG A 11 10.84 -5.90 27.83
C ARG A 11 10.69 -5.77 26.31
N ARG A 12 11.81 -5.55 25.60
CA ARG A 12 11.82 -5.54 24.12
C ARG A 12 11.44 -6.89 23.54
N ALA A 13 11.92 -7.99 24.11
CA ALA A 13 11.56 -9.34 23.69
C ALA A 13 10.05 -9.60 23.88
N GLN A 14 9.48 -9.23 25.05
CA GLN A 14 8.06 -9.37 25.33
C GLN A 14 7.18 -8.49 24.42
N GLU A 15 7.59 -7.26 24.13
CA GLU A 15 6.90 -6.35 23.20
C GLU A 15 6.94 -6.92 21.77
N SER A 16 8.07 -7.45 21.34
CA SER A 16 8.23 -8.13 20.06
C SER A 16 7.32 -9.38 19.94
N GLU A 17 7.23 -10.17 20.99
CA GLU A 17 6.40 -11.38 21.01
C GLU A 17 4.89 -11.05 21.01
N LYS A 18 4.49 -10.04 21.77
CA LYS A 18 3.12 -9.51 21.72
C LYS A 18 2.77 -8.98 20.33
N MET A 19 3.66 -8.21 19.70
CA MET A 19 3.45 -7.71 18.34
C MET A 19 3.35 -8.86 17.33
N LYS A 20 4.19 -9.91 17.46
CA LYS A 20 4.14 -11.09 16.60
C LYS A 20 2.81 -11.85 16.73
N THR A 21 2.33 -12.01 17.96
CA THR A 21 1.03 -12.66 18.23
C THR A 21 -0.15 -11.85 17.69
N ALA A 22 -0.15 -10.53 17.91
CA ALA A 22 -1.14 -9.62 17.35
C ALA A 22 -1.13 -9.66 15.81
N PHE A 23 0.06 -9.72 15.20
CA PHE A 23 0.25 -9.88 13.76
C PHE A 23 -0.43 -11.16 13.24
N ILE A 24 -0.14 -12.31 13.85
CA ILE A 24 -0.73 -13.61 13.44
C ILE A 24 -2.25 -13.59 13.58
N ASN A 25 -2.78 -13.06 14.69
CA ASN A 25 -4.22 -12.98 14.92
C ASN A 25 -4.93 -12.09 13.88
N SER A 26 -4.37 -10.92 13.56
CA SER A 26 -4.88 -10.04 12.50
C SER A 26 -4.85 -10.73 11.14
N MET A 27 -3.75 -11.43 10.82
CA MET A 27 -3.63 -12.20 9.58
C MET A 27 -4.73 -13.26 9.46
N CYS A 28 -4.93 -14.05 10.51
CA CYS A 28 -5.98 -15.07 10.53
C CYS A 28 -7.37 -14.45 10.30
N HIS A 29 -7.63 -13.28 10.85
CA HIS A 29 -8.89 -12.57 10.66
C HIS A 29 -9.06 -12.08 9.22
N GLU A 30 -8.02 -11.43 8.66
CA GLU A 30 -8.03 -10.91 7.29
C GLU A 30 -8.08 -12.03 6.22
N ILE A 31 -7.59 -13.23 6.51
CA ILE A 31 -7.73 -14.43 5.67
C ILE A 31 -9.15 -15.01 5.79
N ARG A 32 -9.70 -15.09 7.00
CA ARG A 32 -11.01 -15.71 7.25
C ARG A 32 -12.15 -14.99 6.53
N THR A 33 -12.11 -13.68 6.46
CA THR A 33 -13.17 -12.85 5.85
C THR A 33 -13.38 -13.19 4.37
N PRO A 34 -12.38 -13.08 3.47
CA PRO A 34 -12.56 -13.44 2.07
C PRO A 34 -12.82 -14.93 1.88
N LEU A 35 -12.22 -15.81 2.70
CA LEU A 35 -12.46 -17.25 2.62
C LEU A 35 -13.92 -17.62 2.92
N ASN A 36 -14.52 -17.03 3.96
CA ASN A 36 -15.93 -17.22 4.29
C ASN A 36 -16.84 -16.68 3.17
N ALA A 37 -16.49 -15.55 2.56
CA ALA A 37 -17.24 -15.00 1.43
C ALA A 37 -17.17 -15.92 0.20
N ILE A 38 -15.99 -16.47 -0.12
CA ILE A 38 -15.80 -17.44 -1.22
C ILE A 38 -16.69 -18.66 -0.97
N ASN A 39 -16.64 -19.24 0.24
CA ASN A 39 -17.45 -20.42 0.60
C ASN A 39 -18.95 -20.10 0.49
N GLY A 40 -19.41 -18.98 1.06
CA GLY A 40 -20.83 -18.61 1.01
C GLY A 40 -21.34 -18.36 -0.41
N PHE A 41 -20.59 -17.65 -1.26
CA PHE A 41 -20.98 -17.49 -2.66
C PHE A 41 -20.93 -18.80 -3.44
N SER A 42 -20.00 -19.71 -3.12
CA SER A 42 -19.92 -21.02 -3.74
C SER A 42 -21.14 -21.89 -3.39
N GLU A 43 -21.58 -21.89 -2.14
CA GLU A 43 -22.81 -22.58 -1.70
C GLU A 43 -24.05 -22.01 -2.41
N LEU A 44 -24.17 -20.68 -2.49
CA LEU A 44 -25.28 -20.02 -3.19
C LEU A 44 -25.30 -20.36 -4.70
N LEU A 45 -24.14 -20.53 -5.33
CA LEU A 45 -24.04 -20.93 -6.74
C LEU A 45 -24.63 -22.33 -7.02
N LEU A 46 -24.66 -23.23 -6.03
CA LEU A 46 -25.18 -24.58 -6.19
C LEU A 46 -26.72 -24.59 -6.34
N THR A 47 -27.40 -23.64 -5.72
CA THR A 47 -28.87 -23.60 -5.68
C THR A 47 -29.50 -22.52 -6.55
N GLU A 48 -28.73 -21.48 -6.90
CA GLU A 48 -29.24 -20.34 -7.68
C GLU A 48 -29.40 -20.69 -9.17
N GLN A 49 -30.56 -20.42 -9.72
CA GLN A 49 -30.87 -20.68 -11.14
C GLN A 49 -30.89 -19.42 -12.01
N LYS A 50 -31.02 -18.21 -11.40
CA LYS A 50 -31.06 -16.95 -12.14
C LYS A 50 -29.68 -16.58 -12.66
N PRO A 51 -29.51 -16.39 -14.00
CA PRO A 51 -28.17 -16.10 -14.59
C PRO A 51 -27.50 -14.86 -13.99
N ALA A 52 -28.26 -13.78 -13.78
CA ALA A 52 -27.72 -12.54 -13.22
C ALA A 52 -27.20 -12.70 -11.78
N ALA A 53 -27.92 -13.46 -10.93
CA ALA A 53 -27.48 -13.77 -9.57
C ALA A 53 -26.22 -14.65 -9.57
N ARG A 54 -26.17 -15.64 -10.45
CA ARG A 54 -24.98 -16.49 -10.63
C ARG A 54 -23.75 -15.68 -11.04
N GLN A 55 -23.90 -14.75 -11.96
CA GLN A 55 -22.81 -13.84 -12.34
C GLN A 55 -22.34 -12.98 -11.16
N ALA A 56 -23.26 -12.44 -10.37
CA ALA A 56 -22.92 -11.66 -9.18
C ALA A 56 -22.14 -12.51 -8.15
N PHE A 57 -22.52 -13.76 -7.92
CA PHE A 57 -21.81 -14.68 -7.02
C PHE A 57 -20.42 -15.04 -7.55
N GLN A 58 -20.28 -15.29 -8.87
CA GLN A 58 -18.98 -15.54 -9.50
C GLN A 58 -18.06 -14.34 -9.37
N ALA A 59 -18.57 -13.12 -9.61
CA ALA A 59 -17.81 -11.89 -9.41
C ALA A 59 -17.41 -11.72 -7.93
N GLY A 60 -18.28 -12.07 -6.99
CA GLY A 60 -17.99 -12.08 -5.56
C GLY A 60 -16.87 -13.06 -5.19
N ILE A 61 -16.87 -14.27 -5.73
CA ILE A 61 -15.81 -15.26 -5.53
C ILE A 61 -14.49 -14.72 -6.10
N TRP A 62 -14.50 -14.27 -7.35
CA TRP A 62 -13.30 -13.73 -8.00
C TRP A 62 -12.67 -12.59 -7.21
N LYS A 63 -13.49 -11.60 -6.81
CA LYS A 63 -13.06 -10.45 -6.00
C LYS A 63 -12.38 -10.89 -4.69
N ASN A 64 -12.96 -11.85 -3.98
CA ASN A 64 -12.42 -12.31 -2.70
C ASN A 64 -11.19 -13.20 -2.88
N THR A 65 -11.10 -13.97 -3.96
CA THR A 65 -9.90 -14.75 -4.31
C THR A 65 -8.74 -13.80 -4.62
N THR A 66 -8.95 -12.77 -5.44
CA THR A 66 -7.93 -11.76 -5.72
C THR A 66 -7.46 -11.06 -4.43
N ALA A 67 -8.39 -10.63 -3.58
CA ALA A 67 -8.05 -10.00 -2.30
C ALA A 67 -7.22 -10.92 -1.38
N LEU A 68 -7.51 -12.23 -1.37
CA LEU A 68 -6.74 -13.21 -0.61
C LEU A 68 -5.33 -13.41 -1.20
N THR A 69 -5.21 -13.47 -2.52
CA THR A 69 -3.92 -13.57 -3.21
C THR A 69 -3.05 -12.34 -2.91
N ASP A 70 -3.60 -11.14 -3.05
CA ASP A 70 -2.90 -9.88 -2.74
C ASP A 70 -2.43 -9.83 -1.28
N LEU A 71 -3.24 -10.33 -0.36
CA LEU A 71 -2.87 -10.42 1.06
C LEU A 71 -1.67 -11.36 1.26
N LEU A 72 -1.70 -12.56 0.65
CA LEU A 72 -0.62 -13.54 0.75
C LEU A 72 0.68 -13.01 0.12
N GLU A 73 0.62 -12.37 -1.04
CA GLU A 73 1.77 -11.75 -1.70
C GLU A 73 2.39 -10.65 -0.83
N ASN A 74 1.58 -9.75 -0.28
CA ASN A 74 2.06 -8.71 0.63
C ASN A 74 2.73 -9.31 1.89
N MET A 75 2.23 -10.44 2.40
CA MET A 75 2.83 -11.13 3.54
C MET A 75 4.17 -11.78 3.22
N LEU A 76 4.28 -12.43 2.06
CA LEU A 76 5.52 -13.03 1.59
C LEU A 76 6.59 -11.94 1.38
N GLU A 77 6.22 -10.84 0.73
CA GLU A 77 7.11 -9.69 0.50
C GLU A 77 7.55 -9.07 1.82
N LEU A 78 6.63 -8.88 2.77
CA LEU A 78 6.94 -8.40 4.11
C LEU A 78 7.92 -9.32 4.83
N SER A 79 7.67 -10.64 4.77
CA SER A 79 8.57 -11.64 5.37
C SER A 79 9.98 -11.57 4.80
N GLN A 80 10.11 -11.46 3.48
CA GLN A 80 11.40 -11.32 2.79
C GLN A 80 12.11 -10.03 3.16
N LEU A 81 11.41 -8.90 3.18
CA LEU A 81 11.98 -7.61 3.54
C LEU A 81 12.42 -7.54 5.01
N VAL A 82 11.70 -8.17 5.92
CA VAL A 82 12.05 -8.18 7.36
C VAL A 82 13.19 -9.15 7.66
N SER A 83 13.26 -10.30 6.97
CA SER A 83 14.28 -11.33 7.21
C SER A 83 15.62 -11.06 6.53
N SER A 84 15.64 -10.28 5.45
CA SER A 84 16.86 -9.96 4.71
C SER A 84 17.48 -8.66 5.24
N GLU A 85 18.72 -8.73 5.69
CA GLU A 85 19.54 -7.55 6.03
C GLU A 85 20.36 -7.03 4.83
N SER A 86 20.39 -7.79 3.73
CA SER A 86 21.17 -7.43 2.54
C SER A 86 20.63 -6.15 1.88
N PRO A 87 21.51 -5.25 1.40
CA PRO A 87 21.09 -4.09 0.62
C PRO A 87 20.25 -4.52 -0.58
N LEU A 88 19.22 -3.74 -0.90
CA LEU A 88 18.45 -3.98 -2.11
C LEU A 88 19.31 -3.67 -3.35
N PRO A 89 19.31 -4.54 -4.38
CA PRO A 89 20.04 -4.25 -5.61
C PRO A 89 19.48 -3.00 -6.27
N VAL A 90 20.37 -2.09 -6.71
CA VAL A 90 20.00 -0.84 -7.37
C VAL A 90 20.50 -0.82 -8.82
N ALA A 91 19.72 -0.19 -9.69
CA ALA A 91 20.08 0.08 -11.08
C ALA A 91 19.60 1.47 -11.47
N GLN A 92 20.19 2.05 -12.51
CA GLN A 92 19.69 3.30 -13.08
C GLN A 92 18.27 3.10 -13.57
N THR A 93 17.35 3.94 -13.11
CA THR A 93 15.92 3.80 -13.33
C THR A 93 15.34 5.13 -13.79
N ASP A 94 14.66 5.12 -14.93
CA ASP A 94 13.87 6.27 -15.40
C ASP A 94 12.57 6.33 -14.57
N ILE A 95 12.57 7.26 -13.64
CA ILE A 95 11.45 7.45 -12.69
C ILE A 95 10.22 8.02 -13.38
N ARG A 96 10.41 8.88 -14.38
CA ARG A 96 9.30 9.47 -15.13
C ARG A 96 8.54 8.39 -15.89
N LEU A 97 9.28 7.52 -16.59
CA LEU A 97 8.68 6.40 -17.33
C LEU A 97 7.96 5.44 -16.38
N LEU A 98 8.61 5.05 -15.28
CA LEU A 98 8.01 4.19 -14.25
C LEU A 98 6.68 4.77 -13.74
N CYS A 99 6.69 6.03 -13.33
CA CYS A 99 5.50 6.70 -12.80
C CYS A 99 4.38 6.81 -13.85
N ALA A 100 4.72 7.14 -15.11
CA ALA A 100 3.75 7.26 -16.19
C ALA A 100 3.08 5.91 -16.51
N GLU A 101 3.86 4.84 -16.59
CA GLU A 101 3.35 3.49 -16.83
C GLU A 101 2.41 3.01 -15.71
N ARG A 102 2.76 3.27 -14.44
CA ARG A 102 1.92 2.86 -13.30
C ARG A 102 0.62 3.65 -13.24
N LEU A 103 0.68 4.95 -13.50
CA LEU A 103 -0.54 5.78 -13.55
C LEU A 103 -1.48 5.35 -14.68
N GLU A 104 -0.94 5.07 -15.87
CA GLU A 104 -1.74 4.62 -17.00
C GLU A 104 -2.35 3.24 -16.76
N LEU A 105 -1.59 2.31 -16.17
CA LEU A 105 -2.10 1.02 -15.76
C LEU A 105 -3.25 1.16 -14.74
N GLN A 106 -3.08 2.00 -13.72
CA GLN A 106 -4.12 2.23 -12.72
C GLN A 106 -5.40 2.83 -13.33
N LYS A 107 -5.25 3.73 -14.31
CA LYS A 107 -6.36 4.30 -15.06
C LYS A 107 -7.12 3.25 -15.87
N GLN A 108 -6.41 2.32 -16.51
CA GLN A 108 -7.02 1.22 -17.28
C GLN A 108 -7.73 0.19 -16.38
N LEU A 109 -7.20 -0.06 -15.18
CA LEU A 109 -7.81 -0.96 -14.20
C LEU A 109 -9.00 -0.33 -13.48
N GLY A 110 -9.12 1.00 -13.51
CA GLY A 110 -10.17 1.75 -12.82
C GLY A 110 -11.46 1.78 -13.63
N ASP A 111 -12.53 1.19 -13.11
CA ASP A 111 -13.87 1.23 -13.70
C ASP A 111 -14.59 2.57 -13.44
N ASN A 112 -13.98 3.47 -12.66
CA ASN A 112 -14.63 4.70 -12.22
C ASN A 112 -14.36 5.88 -13.16
N LEU A 113 -15.26 6.11 -14.10
CA LEU A 113 -15.21 7.22 -15.06
C LEU A 113 -15.31 8.61 -14.41
N ALA A 114 -15.70 8.71 -13.14
CA ALA A 114 -15.78 9.98 -12.42
C ALA A 114 -14.43 10.43 -11.81
N VAL A 115 -13.35 9.63 -11.99
CA VAL A 115 -12.00 9.96 -11.49
C VAL A 115 -11.09 10.35 -12.65
N GLU A 116 -10.52 11.54 -12.57
CA GLU A 116 -9.48 12.03 -13.49
C GLU A 116 -8.10 11.64 -12.95
N TYR A 117 -7.26 11.06 -13.82
CA TYR A 117 -5.87 10.73 -13.50
C TYR A 117 -4.93 11.73 -14.17
N VAL A 118 -4.12 12.42 -13.37
CA VAL A 118 -3.21 13.47 -13.83
C VAL A 118 -1.77 13.08 -13.56
N ASN A 119 -0.94 13.13 -14.61
CA ASN A 119 0.50 12.93 -14.51
C ASN A 119 1.22 14.29 -14.50
N GLU A 120 1.85 14.62 -13.38
CA GLU A 120 2.73 15.79 -13.23
C GLU A 120 4.19 15.36 -12.99
N ALA A 121 4.60 14.22 -13.54
CA ALA A 121 6.01 13.84 -13.59
C ALA A 121 6.75 14.84 -14.49
N GLY A 122 7.77 15.49 -13.92
CA GLY A 122 8.56 16.52 -14.60
C GLY A 122 9.44 15.99 -15.75
N THR A 123 10.58 16.63 -15.98
CA THR A 123 11.60 16.20 -16.96
C THR A 123 12.18 14.83 -16.62
N GLU A 124 12.94 14.25 -17.53
CA GLU A 124 13.65 12.97 -17.33
C GLU A 124 14.43 12.97 -16.02
N ILE A 125 14.16 11.96 -15.19
CA ILE A 125 14.82 11.77 -13.89
C ILE A 125 15.31 10.34 -13.85
N GLU A 126 16.62 10.15 -13.97
CA GLU A 126 17.26 8.85 -13.75
C GLU A 126 18.01 8.87 -12.44
N ILE A 127 17.71 7.91 -11.58
CA ILE A 127 18.43 7.73 -10.32
C ILE A 127 18.76 6.24 -10.07
N PRO A 128 19.84 5.96 -9.33
CA PRO A 128 20.11 4.60 -8.89
C PRO A 128 19.09 4.20 -7.81
N THR A 129 18.18 3.28 -8.14
CA THR A 129 17.21 2.75 -7.19
C THR A 129 16.82 1.31 -7.53
N ASN A 130 16.00 0.69 -6.70
CA ASN A 130 15.40 -0.59 -7.01
C ASN A 130 14.03 -0.37 -7.68
N ALA A 131 13.97 -0.53 -9.00
CA ALA A 131 12.77 -0.30 -9.81
C ALA A 131 11.59 -1.19 -9.36
N PHE A 132 11.84 -2.46 -9.00
CA PHE A 132 10.79 -3.39 -8.58
C PHE A 132 10.09 -2.90 -7.31
N TYR A 133 10.85 -2.58 -6.27
CA TYR A 133 10.28 -2.13 -5.00
C TYR A 133 9.67 -0.71 -5.11
N LEU A 134 10.27 0.17 -5.90
CA LEU A 134 9.70 1.49 -6.14
C LEU A 134 8.35 1.39 -6.88
N THR A 135 8.25 0.50 -7.88
CA THR A 135 6.99 0.19 -8.57
C THR A 135 5.92 -0.26 -7.57
N ARG A 136 6.25 -1.18 -6.65
CA ARG A 136 5.32 -1.66 -5.61
C ARG A 136 4.81 -0.52 -4.72
N VAL A 137 5.68 0.42 -4.35
CA VAL A 137 5.27 1.60 -3.56
C VAL A 137 4.30 2.46 -4.36
N VAL A 138 4.64 2.82 -5.61
CA VAL A 138 3.80 3.67 -6.46
C VAL A 138 2.44 3.02 -6.72
N ASP A 139 2.41 1.72 -7.05
CA ASP A 139 1.17 0.97 -7.27
C ASP A 139 0.28 0.96 -6.02
N ASN A 140 0.86 0.75 -4.85
CA ASN A 140 0.12 0.76 -3.59
C ASN A 140 -0.49 2.14 -3.28
N LEU A 141 0.27 3.21 -3.52
CA LEU A 141 -0.22 4.58 -3.33
C LEU A 141 -1.34 4.93 -4.31
N LEU A 142 -1.18 4.59 -5.59
CA LEU A 142 -2.19 4.80 -6.63
C LEU A 142 -3.46 3.99 -6.37
N HIS A 143 -3.31 2.72 -5.98
CA HIS A 143 -4.44 1.86 -5.62
C HIS A 143 -5.22 2.43 -4.41
N ASN A 144 -4.51 2.89 -3.37
CA ASN A 144 -5.15 3.54 -2.23
C ASN A 144 -5.90 4.81 -2.64
N ALA A 145 -5.29 5.68 -3.45
CA ALA A 145 -5.94 6.87 -3.97
C ALA A 145 -7.23 6.52 -4.75
N ALA A 146 -7.18 5.54 -5.65
CA ALA A 146 -8.35 5.09 -6.41
C ALA A 146 -9.45 4.51 -5.53
N LYS A 147 -9.08 3.74 -4.50
CA LYS A 147 -10.00 3.12 -3.55
C LYS A 147 -10.77 4.13 -2.71
N PHE A 148 -10.14 5.24 -2.35
CA PHE A 148 -10.72 6.24 -1.44
C PHE A 148 -11.26 7.49 -2.14
N THR A 149 -11.16 7.56 -3.48
CA THR A 149 -11.70 8.64 -4.31
C THR A 149 -12.91 8.15 -5.10
N ALA A 150 -14.10 8.53 -4.68
CA ALA A 150 -15.33 8.15 -5.39
C ALA A 150 -15.54 8.97 -6.67
N ALA A 151 -15.14 10.24 -6.67
CA ALA A 151 -15.17 11.15 -7.82
C ALA A 151 -14.12 12.25 -7.60
N GLY A 152 -13.57 12.78 -8.68
CA GLY A 152 -12.61 13.88 -8.63
C GLY A 152 -11.29 13.54 -9.32
N ARG A 153 -10.16 13.73 -8.64
CA ARG A 153 -8.84 13.68 -9.27
C ARG A 153 -7.84 12.90 -8.44
N ILE A 154 -6.97 12.14 -9.13
CA ILE A 154 -5.77 11.53 -8.59
C ILE A 154 -4.58 12.10 -9.37
N THR A 155 -3.62 12.69 -8.68
CA THR A 155 -2.44 13.30 -9.28
C THR A 155 -1.19 12.59 -8.80
N LEU A 156 -0.39 12.09 -9.73
CA LEU A 156 0.96 11.59 -9.50
C LEU A 156 1.96 12.67 -9.91
N ARG A 157 2.76 13.13 -8.96
CA ARG A 157 3.79 14.15 -9.18
C ARG A 157 5.15 13.59 -8.84
N CYS A 158 6.12 13.87 -9.71
CA CYS A 158 7.51 13.53 -9.50
C CYS A 158 8.37 14.78 -9.65
N ARG A 159 9.25 15.04 -8.69
CA ARG A 159 10.17 16.18 -8.68
C ARG A 159 11.55 15.74 -8.26
N ASN A 160 12.55 16.28 -8.92
CA ASN A 160 13.95 16.16 -8.54
C ASN A 160 14.40 17.44 -7.82
N ASP A 161 14.87 17.29 -6.59
CA ASP A 161 15.59 18.35 -5.86
C ASP A 161 17.10 18.12 -6.02
N GLU A 162 17.65 18.59 -7.14
CA GLU A 162 19.07 18.38 -7.48
C GLU A 162 20.02 18.90 -6.41
N PRO A 163 19.83 20.11 -5.83
CA PRO A 163 20.68 20.59 -4.74
C PRO A 163 20.78 19.65 -3.55
N ARG A 164 19.67 18.96 -3.22
CA ARG A 164 19.60 18.02 -2.12
C ARG A 164 19.87 16.59 -2.55
N ARG A 165 19.98 16.32 -3.85
CA ARG A 165 20.05 14.98 -4.41
C ARG A 165 18.94 14.10 -3.88
N THR A 166 17.71 14.58 -3.97
CA THR A 166 16.52 13.91 -3.42
C THR A 166 15.42 13.89 -4.47
N LEU A 167 14.95 12.68 -4.77
CA LEU A 167 13.75 12.47 -5.56
C LEU A 167 12.53 12.55 -4.63
N GLN A 168 11.52 13.32 -5.02
CA GLN A 168 10.21 13.37 -4.38
C GLN A 168 9.16 12.81 -5.34
N ILE A 169 8.44 11.77 -4.91
CA ILE A 169 7.25 11.27 -5.59
C ILE A 169 6.06 11.47 -4.65
N SER A 170 4.98 12.04 -5.15
CA SER A 170 3.76 12.21 -4.38
C SER A 170 2.53 11.77 -5.17
N VAL A 171 1.64 11.06 -4.48
CA VAL A 171 0.30 10.73 -4.96
C VAL A 171 -0.69 11.51 -4.13
N SER A 172 -1.47 12.37 -4.77
CA SER A 172 -2.54 13.13 -4.13
C SER A 172 -3.89 12.80 -4.74
N ASP A 173 -4.91 12.76 -3.93
CA ASP A 173 -6.28 12.47 -4.32
C ASP A 173 -7.25 13.50 -3.71
N THR A 174 -8.46 13.56 -4.25
CA THR A 174 -9.54 14.40 -3.75
C THR A 174 -10.60 13.60 -2.99
N GLY A 175 -10.18 12.49 -2.39
CA GLY A 175 -11.04 11.58 -1.63
C GLY A 175 -11.31 12.04 -0.21
N ILE A 176 -11.59 11.06 0.65
CA ILE A 176 -12.01 11.30 2.04
C ILE A 176 -10.89 11.86 2.95
N GLY A 177 -9.63 11.81 2.51
CA GLY A 177 -8.48 12.24 3.30
C GLY A 177 -8.15 11.34 4.50
N ILE A 178 -7.13 11.76 5.26
CA ILE A 178 -6.67 11.09 6.49
C ILE A 178 -6.69 12.12 7.62
N PRO A 179 -7.46 11.87 8.70
CA PRO A 179 -7.49 12.77 9.86
C PRO A 179 -6.08 13.01 10.43
N PRO A 180 -5.75 14.23 10.86
CA PRO A 180 -4.40 14.58 11.33
C PRO A 180 -3.85 13.63 12.39
N GLU A 181 -4.68 13.21 13.34
CA GLU A 181 -4.33 12.30 14.42
C GLU A 181 -4.03 10.86 13.96
N LYS A 182 -4.38 10.53 12.71
CA LYS A 182 -4.13 9.21 12.12
C LYS A 182 -3.01 9.20 11.09
N GLN A 183 -2.42 10.34 10.73
CA GLN A 183 -1.45 10.44 9.63
C GLN A 183 -0.18 9.62 9.85
N GLU A 184 0.31 9.51 11.08
CA GLU A 184 1.40 8.60 11.42
C GLU A 184 0.92 7.16 11.61
N TRP A 185 -0.23 6.99 12.22
CA TRP A 185 -0.81 5.69 12.53
C TRP A 185 -1.15 4.86 11.29
N VAL A 186 -1.50 5.47 10.14
CA VAL A 186 -1.83 4.73 8.91
C VAL A 186 -0.66 3.93 8.32
N PHE A 187 0.56 4.22 8.74
CA PHE A 187 1.75 3.47 8.35
C PHE A 187 2.09 2.32 9.31
N GLU A 188 1.29 2.08 10.33
CA GLU A 188 1.43 0.91 11.19
C GLU A 188 0.76 -0.32 10.56
N ARG A 189 1.10 -1.51 11.06
CA ARG A 189 0.56 -2.78 10.54
C ARG A 189 -0.92 -2.92 10.85
N PHE A 190 -1.72 -3.38 9.87
CA PHE A 190 -3.16 -3.68 10.02
C PHE A 190 -4.03 -2.47 10.38
N THR A 191 -3.56 -1.29 10.07
CA THR A 191 -4.32 -0.07 10.30
C THR A 191 -5.28 0.20 9.15
N LYS A 192 -6.50 0.58 9.48
CA LYS A 192 -7.55 0.99 8.52
C LYS A 192 -8.23 2.25 9.03
N VAL A 193 -8.20 3.32 8.26
CA VAL A 193 -8.94 4.56 8.58
C VAL A 193 -10.44 4.26 8.59
N ASP A 194 -10.90 3.48 7.61
CA ASP A 194 -12.28 2.97 7.50
C ASP A 194 -12.26 1.43 7.60
N PRO A 195 -12.78 0.84 8.70
CA PRO A 195 -12.84 -0.61 8.88
C PRO A 195 -13.69 -1.34 7.85
N PHE A 196 -14.66 -0.65 7.25
CA PHE A 196 -15.61 -1.25 6.29
C PHE A 196 -15.06 -1.31 4.86
N LYS A 197 -14.00 -0.56 4.56
CA LYS A 197 -13.35 -0.63 3.25
C LYS A 197 -12.48 -1.88 3.15
N PRO A 198 -12.54 -2.61 2.03
CA PRO A 198 -11.72 -3.80 1.81
C PRO A 198 -10.22 -3.44 1.86
N GLY A 199 -9.38 -4.38 2.27
CA GLY A 199 -7.92 -4.24 2.30
C GLY A 199 -7.33 -4.75 3.61
N SER A 200 -6.08 -5.19 3.56
CA SER A 200 -5.38 -5.83 4.69
C SER A 200 -4.82 -4.86 5.75
N GLY A 201 -4.74 -3.56 5.43
CA GLY A 201 -4.04 -2.60 6.29
C GLY A 201 -2.52 -2.80 6.35
N ILE A 202 -1.95 -3.58 5.41
CA ILE A 202 -0.50 -3.83 5.32
C ILE A 202 0.16 -2.90 4.30
N GLY A 203 -0.58 -2.42 3.30
CA GLY A 203 -0.03 -1.74 2.13
C GLY A 203 0.84 -0.53 2.47
N LEU A 204 0.36 0.41 3.28
CA LEU A 204 1.13 1.59 3.66
C LEU A 204 2.31 1.25 4.59
N TYR A 205 2.16 0.26 5.47
CA TYR A 205 3.28 -0.25 6.26
C TYR A 205 4.38 -0.84 5.36
N LEU A 206 4.00 -1.63 4.35
CA LEU A 206 4.94 -2.19 3.37
C LEU A 206 5.64 -1.06 2.58
N CYS A 207 4.91 -0.02 2.16
CA CYS A 207 5.49 1.16 1.54
C CYS A 207 6.55 1.81 2.44
N ARG A 208 6.24 2.03 3.73
CA ARG A 208 7.20 2.60 4.70
C ARG A 208 8.44 1.72 4.83
N LEU A 209 8.28 0.41 4.93
CA LEU A 209 9.39 -0.52 5.03
C LEU A 209 10.28 -0.49 3.78
N ILE A 210 9.69 -0.54 2.59
CA ILE A 210 10.42 -0.47 1.31
C ILE A 210 11.17 0.86 1.20
N VAL A 211 10.49 1.98 1.41
CA VAL A 211 11.08 3.32 1.28
C VAL A 211 12.24 3.51 2.27
N THR A 212 12.09 3.03 3.52
CA THR A 212 13.16 3.03 4.52
C THR A 212 14.36 2.17 4.06
N ARG A 213 14.09 0.99 3.46
CA ARG A 213 15.14 0.12 2.91
C ARG A 213 15.86 0.72 1.71
N LEU A 214 15.19 1.62 0.96
CA LEU A 214 15.78 2.42 -0.11
C LEU A 214 16.50 3.68 0.40
N GLY A 215 16.55 3.88 1.72
CA GLY A 215 17.23 5.02 2.37
C GLY A 215 16.39 6.29 2.42
N GLY A 216 15.09 6.20 2.11
CA GLY A 216 14.18 7.34 2.05
C GLY A 216 13.19 7.44 3.22
N ASP A 217 12.25 8.35 3.07
CA ASP A 217 11.15 8.59 4.00
C ASP A 217 9.80 8.65 3.28
N ILE A 218 8.72 8.29 3.98
CA ILE A 218 7.35 8.35 3.48
C ILE A 218 6.45 9.00 4.53
N ARG A 219 5.61 9.96 4.09
CA ARG A 219 4.71 10.68 4.99
C ARG A 219 3.43 11.13 4.28
N VAL A 220 2.39 11.39 5.08
CA VAL A 220 1.23 12.16 4.65
C VAL A 220 1.61 13.65 4.63
N CYS A 221 1.17 14.40 3.62
CA CYS A 221 1.41 15.83 3.50
C CYS A 221 0.32 16.59 4.27
N PRO A 222 0.60 17.12 5.47
CA PRO A 222 -0.41 17.78 6.28
C PRO A 222 -0.88 19.12 5.67
N GLU A 223 -0.07 19.70 4.78
CA GLU A 223 -0.38 20.92 4.06
C GLU A 223 -1.41 20.75 2.94
N TYR A 224 -1.72 19.51 2.55
CA TYR A 224 -2.70 19.23 1.50
C TYR A 224 -4.11 19.07 2.07
N SER A 225 -5.03 19.91 1.64
CA SER A 225 -6.41 19.97 2.13
C SER A 225 -7.45 19.44 1.16
N GLY A 226 -7.04 18.96 -0.02
CA GLY A 226 -7.97 18.51 -1.08
C GLY A 226 -8.48 17.08 -0.91
N GLY A 227 -7.92 16.33 0.05
CA GLY A 227 -8.17 14.90 0.27
C GLY A 227 -6.97 14.28 0.98
N CYS A 228 -6.31 13.29 0.38
CA CYS A 228 -5.06 12.72 0.88
C CYS A 228 -3.90 13.03 -0.07
N CYS A 229 -2.73 13.30 0.47
CA CYS A 229 -1.47 13.35 -0.26
C CYS A 229 -0.41 12.57 0.52
N ILE A 230 0.17 11.55 -0.12
CA ILE A 230 1.30 10.79 0.42
C ILE A 230 2.52 11.10 -0.43
N ARG A 231 3.63 11.45 0.23
CA ARG A 231 4.91 11.77 -0.39
C ARG A 231 5.97 10.81 0.07
N ILE A 232 6.78 10.35 -0.88
CA ILE A 232 8.03 9.65 -0.62
C ILE A 232 9.21 10.55 -1.03
N GLU A 233 10.29 10.48 -0.27
CA GLU A 233 11.54 11.19 -0.50
C GLU A 233 12.68 10.18 -0.51
N LEU A 234 13.39 10.06 -1.63
CA LEU A 234 14.48 9.11 -1.83
C LEU A 234 15.77 9.87 -2.11
N PRO A 235 16.80 9.77 -1.25
CA PRO A 235 18.13 10.27 -1.55
C PRO A 235 18.80 9.40 -2.63
N TYR A 236 19.71 10.00 -3.46
CA TYR A 236 20.47 9.29 -4.50
C TYR A 236 21.86 9.88 -4.73
#